data_dc7d6619917e7ea78dcfa4e09fd90821
#
_entry.id   dc7d6619917e7ea78dcfa4e09fd90821
#
_cell.length_a   1.000
_cell.length_b   1.000
_cell.length_c   1.000
_cell.angle_alpha   90.00
_cell.angle_beta   90.00
_cell.angle_gamma   90.00
#
_symmetry.space_group_name_H-M   'P 1'
#
loop_
_entity.id
_entity.type
_entity.pdbx_description
1 polymer ?
#
loop_
_entity_poly.entity_id
_entity_poly.type
_entity_poly.pdbx_seq_one_letter_code
_entity_poly.pdbx_strand_id
1 'polypeptide(L)'
;MRGLSRRRVDGGNVACLEFVQALGDARVLLYGSLCAAAGFGLVVAAPWAWASLAGFTVVGLGVSNIVPVLFSATARQKFMPLSLAVSAVTTIGYLGVLAGPALMGFVAHATSLVIVFCITLALMCFVAVVSRAVP
;
A
#
# COMPACT_ATOMS: atom_id res chain seq x y z
N MET A 1 36.04 -23.42 -0.80
CA MET A 1 36.19 -22.63 0.43
C MET A 1 35.05 -21.60 0.46
N ARG A 2 34.08 -21.84 1.33
CA ARG A 2 32.81 -21.11 1.36
C ARG A 2 32.81 -20.19 2.57
N GLY A 3 33.16 -18.92 2.35
CA GLY A 3 33.03 -17.87 3.32
C GLY A 3 31.70 -17.12 3.08
N LEU A 4 30.61 -17.68 3.57
CA LEU A 4 29.33 -16.97 3.65
C LEU A 4 29.45 -15.92 4.75
N SER A 5 29.84 -14.72 4.36
CA SER A 5 29.63 -13.53 5.14
C SER A 5 28.11 -13.34 5.31
N ARG A 6 27.55 -13.91 6.37
CA ARG A 6 26.23 -13.52 6.86
C ARG A 6 26.35 -12.07 7.29
N ARG A 7 26.07 -11.16 6.37
CA ARG A 7 25.78 -9.79 6.75
C ARG A 7 24.61 -9.87 7.72
N ARG A 8 24.87 -9.45 8.91
CA ARG A 8 23.88 -9.18 9.95
C ARG A 8 22.97 -8.10 9.40
N VAL A 9 21.91 -8.50 8.72
CA VAL A 9 20.85 -7.60 8.25
C VAL A 9 20.11 -7.18 9.51
N ASP A 10 20.03 -5.90 9.72
CA ASP A 10 19.41 -5.31 10.93
C ASP A 10 18.05 -5.94 11.20
N GLY A 11 17.85 -6.44 12.41
CA GLY A 11 16.74 -7.33 12.79
C GLY A 11 15.32 -6.77 12.55
N GLY A 12 15.17 -5.46 12.36
CA GLY A 12 13.88 -4.84 12.04
C GLY A 12 13.40 -5.13 10.61
N ASN A 13 14.31 -5.10 9.63
CA ASN A 13 13.96 -5.32 8.23
C ASN A 13 13.72 -6.80 7.93
N VAL A 14 14.41 -7.70 8.63
CA VAL A 14 14.25 -9.15 8.45
C VAL A 14 12.91 -9.62 9.01
N ALA A 15 12.51 -9.14 10.16
CA ALA A 15 11.22 -9.50 10.75
C ALA A 15 10.04 -9.07 9.86
N CYS A 16 10.12 -7.89 9.23
CA CYS A 16 9.10 -7.43 8.29
C CYS A 16 9.07 -8.28 7.01
N LEU A 17 10.24 -8.64 6.46
CA LEU A 17 10.34 -9.47 5.27
C LEU A 17 9.90 -10.92 5.54
N GLU A 18 10.26 -11.49 6.69
CA GLU A 18 9.80 -12.82 7.10
C GLU A 18 8.31 -12.86 7.34
N PHE A 19 7.73 -11.82 7.93
CA PHE A 19 6.29 -11.71 8.15
C PHE A 19 5.52 -11.62 6.81
N VAL A 20 6.03 -10.84 5.86
CA VAL A 20 5.46 -10.73 4.50
C VAL A 20 5.55 -12.08 3.77
N GLN A 21 6.69 -12.79 3.87
CA GLN A 21 6.86 -14.08 3.23
C GLN A 21 6.02 -15.20 3.87
N ALA A 22 5.85 -15.15 5.18
CA ALA A 22 5.07 -16.16 5.92
C ALA A 22 3.55 -16.05 5.70
N LEU A 23 3.03 -14.83 5.52
CA LEU A 23 1.60 -14.61 5.30
C LEU A 23 1.16 -14.76 3.83
N GLY A 24 2.08 -14.71 2.88
CA GLY A 24 1.78 -14.62 1.45
C GLY A 24 1.41 -13.19 1.02
N ASP A 25 1.87 -12.81 -0.16
CA ASP A 25 1.77 -11.44 -0.68
C ASP A 25 0.32 -10.92 -0.70
N ALA A 26 -0.64 -11.77 -1.04
CA ALA A 26 -2.06 -11.41 -1.11
C ALA A 26 -2.67 -11.10 0.27
N ARG A 27 -2.29 -11.82 1.32
CA ARG A 27 -2.80 -11.58 2.67
C ARG A 27 -2.25 -10.29 3.27
N VAL A 28 -0.98 -10.01 3.05
CA VAL A 28 -0.36 -8.76 3.52
C VAL A 28 -0.99 -7.56 2.82
N LEU A 29 -1.25 -7.67 1.52
CA LEU A 29 -1.95 -6.65 0.75
C LEU A 29 -3.38 -6.44 1.29
N LEU A 30 -4.08 -7.53 1.60
CA LEU A 30 -5.42 -7.48 2.17
C LEU A 30 -5.45 -6.81 3.54
N TYR A 31 -4.57 -7.20 4.45
CA TYR A 31 -4.51 -6.60 5.79
C TYR A 31 -4.07 -5.13 5.72
N GLY A 32 -3.11 -4.79 4.85
CA GLY A 32 -2.69 -3.42 4.61
C GLY A 32 -3.82 -2.54 4.07
N SER A 33 -4.55 -3.03 3.07
CA SER A 33 -5.70 -2.31 2.49
C SER A 33 -6.85 -2.18 3.49
N LEU A 34 -7.12 -3.20 4.28
CA LEU A 34 -8.16 -3.16 5.31
C LEU A 34 -7.81 -2.18 6.44
N CYS A 35 -6.55 -2.16 6.85
CA CYS A 35 -6.04 -1.22 7.84
C CYS A 35 -6.13 0.23 7.32
N ALA A 36 -5.74 0.46 6.07
CA ALA A 36 -5.87 1.76 5.43
C ALA A 36 -7.34 2.20 5.30
N ALA A 37 -8.24 1.29 4.92
CA ALA A 37 -9.67 1.56 4.85
C ALA A 37 -10.25 1.92 6.22
N ALA A 38 -9.88 1.20 7.27
CA ALA A 38 -10.29 1.51 8.64
C ALA A 38 -9.78 2.88 9.10
N GLY A 39 -8.52 3.23 8.76
CA GLY A 39 -7.94 4.53 9.04
C GLY A 39 -8.69 5.67 8.33
N PHE A 40 -9.01 5.53 7.05
CA PHE A 40 -9.83 6.50 6.32
C PHE A 40 -11.25 6.61 6.87
N GLY A 41 -11.87 5.48 7.24
CA GLY A 41 -13.17 5.48 7.90
C GLY A 41 -13.14 6.28 9.21
N LEU A 42 -12.08 6.14 9.98
CA LEU A 42 -11.89 6.90 11.22
C LEU A 42 -11.74 8.41 10.93
N VAL A 43 -10.98 8.79 9.90
CA VAL A 43 -10.81 10.19 9.49
C VAL A 43 -12.13 10.83 9.09
N VAL A 44 -12.98 10.10 8.35
CA VAL A 44 -14.28 10.61 7.91
C VAL A 44 -15.30 10.70 9.06
N ALA A 45 -15.26 9.72 9.98
CA ALA A 45 -16.23 9.64 11.07
C ALA A 45 -15.89 10.55 12.26
N ALA A 46 -14.64 10.95 12.41
CA ALA A 46 -14.18 11.63 13.61
C ALA A 46 -14.27 13.17 13.48
N PRO A 47 -15.06 13.85 14.33
CA PRO A 47 -15.13 15.31 14.35
C PRO A 47 -13.93 15.97 15.06
N TRP A 48 -13.03 15.19 15.63
CA TRP A 48 -11.92 15.67 16.48
C TRP A 48 -10.60 15.57 15.73
N ALA A 49 -9.81 16.65 15.73
CA ALA A 49 -8.52 16.70 15.02
C ALA A 49 -7.54 15.59 15.45
N TRP A 50 -7.50 15.23 16.71
CA TRP A 50 -6.63 14.15 17.21
C TRP A 50 -7.01 12.77 16.65
N ALA A 51 -8.29 12.51 16.49
CA ALA A 51 -8.75 11.25 15.92
C ALA A 51 -8.45 11.18 14.42
N SER A 52 -8.50 12.30 13.70
CA SER A 52 -8.08 12.37 12.30
C SER A 52 -6.58 12.11 12.16
N LEU A 53 -5.74 12.65 13.05
CA LEU A 53 -4.30 12.36 13.07
C LEU A 53 -4.04 10.87 13.30
N ALA A 54 -4.73 10.26 14.25
CA ALA A 54 -4.62 8.82 14.51
C ALA A 54 -5.05 8.01 13.29
N GLY A 55 -6.15 8.40 12.61
CA GLY A 55 -6.61 7.77 11.38
C GLY A 55 -5.57 7.84 10.26
N PHE A 56 -4.95 8.98 10.03
CA PHE A 56 -3.86 9.11 9.04
C PHE A 56 -2.63 8.26 9.39
N THR A 57 -2.31 8.13 10.67
CA THR A 57 -1.23 7.24 11.13
C THR A 57 -1.53 5.78 10.78
N VAL A 58 -2.75 5.34 11.02
CA VAL A 58 -3.21 3.98 10.67
C VAL A 58 -3.18 3.75 9.16
N VAL A 59 -3.62 4.74 8.35
CA VAL A 59 -3.50 4.69 6.89
C VAL A 59 -2.04 4.55 6.47
N GLY A 60 -1.14 5.36 7.02
CA GLY A 60 0.29 5.31 6.71
C GLY A 60 0.90 3.94 6.99
N LEU A 61 0.57 3.33 8.13
CA LEU A 61 1.01 1.98 8.47
C LEU A 61 0.45 0.92 7.51
N GLY A 62 -0.82 1.03 7.11
CA GLY A 62 -1.44 0.12 6.15
C GLY A 62 -0.78 0.20 4.78
N VAL A 63 -0.54 1.41 4.28
CA VAL A 63 0.04 1.66 2.95
C VAL A 63 1.53 1.33 2.89
N SER A 64 2.28 1.50 3.98
CA SER A 64 3.73 1.26 4.01
C SER A 64 4.14 -0.15 3.59
N ASN A 65 3.28 -1.14 3.84
CA ASN A 65 3.52 -2.53 3.46
C ASN A 65 3.15 -2.87 2.00
N ILE A 66 2.38 -2.01 1.32
CA ILE A 66 1.92 -2.27 -0.06
C ILE A 66 3.08 -2.21 -1.04
N VAL A 67 3.97 -1.24 -0.89
CA VAL A 67 5.11 -1.03 -1.81
C VAL A 67 6.07 -2.22 -1.84
N PRO A 68 6.60 -2.72 -0.71
CA PRO A 68 7.49 -3.88 -0.73
C PRO A 68 6.81 -5.15 -1.25
N VAL A 69 5.51 -5.33 -0.99
CA VAL A 69 4.75 -6.47 -1.52
C VAL A 69 4.62 -6.41 -3.04
N LEU A 70 4.33 -5.24 -3.60
CA LEU A 70 4.27 -5.05 -5.06
C LEU A 70 5.60 -5.36 -5.73
N PHE A 71 6.72 -4.89 -5.17
CA PHE A 71 8.05 -5.20 -5.71
C PHE A 71 8.39 -6.69 -5.58
N SER A 72 8.03 -7.35 -4.47
CA SER A 72 8.21 -8.79 -4.30
C SER A 72 7.42 -9.59 -5.33
N ALA A 73 6.16 -9.24 -5.55
CA ALA A 73 5.30 -9.87 -6.54
C ALA A 73 5.85 -9.68 -7.96
N THR A 74 6.35 -8.47 -8.26
CA THR A 74 6.98 -8.16 -9.55
C THR A 74 8.25 -8.99 -9.78
N ALA A 75 9.03 -9.24 -8.72
CA ALA A 75 10.25 -10.04 -8.81
C ALA A 75 9.98 -11.54 -9.05
N ARG A 76 8.81 -12.04 -8.67
CA ARG A 76 8.44 -13.46 -8.82
C ARG A 76 7.83 -13.80 -10.17
N GLN A 77 7.38 -12.81 -10.92
CA GLN A 77 6.78 -13.06 -12.22
C GLN A 77 7.84 -13.54 -13.24
N LYS A 78 7.47 -14.51 -14.10
CA LYS A 78 8.37 -15.14 -15.06
C LYS A 78 8.10 -14.77 -16.51
N PHE A 79 7.10 -13.92 -16.76
CA PHE A 79 6.64 -13.59 -18.11
C PHE A 79 7.46 -12.48 -18.77
N MET A 80 8.16 -11.66 -18.00
CA MET A 80 8.94 -10.52 -18.50
C MET A 80 10.32 -10.47 -17.82
N PRO A 81 11.35 -9.87 -18.45
CA PRO A 81 12.60 -9.53 -17.79
C PRO A 81 12.31 -8.64 -16.58
N LEU A 82 12.96 -8.92 -15.45
CA LEU A 82 12.76 -8.21 -14.18
C LEU A 82 12.91 -6.69 -14.33
N SER A 83 13.84 -6.24 -15.15
CA SER A 83 14.08 -4.81 -15.40
C SER A 83 12.87 -4.11 -16.03
N LEU A 84 12.22 -4.74 -16.99
CA LEU A 84 11.02 -4.19 -17.65
C LEU A 84 9.82 -4.17 -16.69
N ALA A 85 9.65 -5.22 -15.92
CA ALA A 85 8.56 -5.31 -14.93
C ALA A 85 8.70 -4.23 -13.84
N VAL A 86 9.89 -4.05 -13.29
CA VAL A 86 10.17 -3.02 -12.29
C VAL A 86 9.99 -1.62 -12.89
N SER A 87 10.47 -1.38 -14.11
CA SER A 87 10.29 -0.09 -14.80
C SER A 87 8.81 0.24 -15.02
N ALA A 88 8.01 -0.72 -15.45
CA ALA A 88 6.58 -0.53 -15.67
C ALA A 88 5.84 -0.18 -14.37
N VAL A 89 6.08 -0.94 -13.29
CA VAL A 89 5.47 -0.69 -11.97
C VAL A 89 5.89 0.68 -11.42
N THR A 90 7.17 1.02 -11.56
CA THR A 90 7.70 2.29 -11.10
C THR A 90 7.09 3.47 -11.88
N THR A 91 6.99 3.36 -13.20
CA THR A 91 6.40 4.41 -14.04
C THR A 91 4.92 4.64 -13.69
N ILE A 92 4.15 3.57 -13.57
CA ILE A 92 2.73 3.67 -13.17
C ILE A 92 2.62 4.24 -11.75
N GLY A 93 3.48 3.83 -10.84
CA GLY A 93 3.54 4.36 -9.47
C GLY A 93 3.81 5.87 -9.44
N TYR A 94 4.80 6.35 -10.20
CA TYR A 94 5.09 7.78 -10.29
C TYR A 94 3.97 8.58 -10.93
N LEU A 95 3.34 8.04 -11.97
CA LEU A 95 2.13 8.66 -12.54
C LEU A 95 1.02 8.79 -11.50
N GLY A 96 0.81 7.76 -10.68
CA GLY A 96 -0.14 7.80 -9.57
C GLY A 96 0.20 8.87 -8.52
N VAL A 97 1.47 9.00 -8.16
CA VAL A 97 1.94 10.01 -7.19
C VAL A 97 1.78 11.44 -7.73
N LEU A 98 2.00 11.66 -9.02
CA LEU A 98 1.86 12.97 -9.63
C LEU A 98 0.39 13.33 -9.92
N ALA A 99 -0.36 12.39 -10.49
CA ALA A 99 -1.76 12.61 -10.86
C ALA A 99 -2.70 12.53 -9.66
N GLY A 100 -2.39 11.71 -8.66
CA GLY A 100 -3.26 11.48 -7.50
C GLY A 100 -3.64 12.75 -6.76
N PRO A 101 -2.69 13.54 -6.24
CA PRO A 101 -3.01 14.78 -5.52
C PRO A 101 -3.72 15.80 -6.41
N ALA A 102 -3.36 15.89 -7.71
CA ALA A 102 -4.01 16.82 -8.64
C ALA A 102 -5.47 16.45 -8.88
N LEU A 103 -5.77 15.17 -9.12
CA LEU A 103 -7.12 14.68 -9.30
C LEU A 103 -7.95 14.82 -8.02
N MET A 104 -7.37 14.48 -6.87
CA MET A 104 -8.04 14.61 -5.58
C MET A 104 -8.34 16.09 -5.26
N GLY A 105 -7.40 17.00 -5.52
CA GLY A 105 -7.61 18.44 -5.35
C GLY A 105 -8.71 18.98 -6.26
N PHE A 106 -8.73 18.56 -7.52
CA PHE A 106 -9.77 18.96 -8.47
C PHE A 106 -11.15 18.47 -8.04
N VAL A 107 -11.29 17.20 -7.65
CA VAL A 107 -12.55 16.63 -7.16
C VAL A 107 -12.98 17.30 -5.85
N ALA A 108 -12.05 17.56 -4.94
CA ALA A 108 -12.34 18.23 -3.67
C ALA A 108 -12.86 19.67 -3.89
N HIS A 109 -12.31 20.37 -4.89
CA HIS A 109 -12.77 21.72 -5.24
C HIS A 109 -14.17 21.70 -5.89
N ALA A 110 -14.45 20.68 -6.70
CA ALA A 110 -15.72 20.56 -7.40
C ALA A 110 -16.89 20.04 -6.52
N THR A 111 -16.56 19.29 -5.46
CA THR A 111 -17.56 18.63 -4.61
C THR A 111 -17.35 18.93 -3.12
N SER A 112 -16.67 18.06 -2.42
CA SER A 112 -16.23 18.27 -1.04
C SER A 112 -15.09 17.30 -0.69
N LEU A 113 -14.30 17.67 0.31
CA LEU A 113 -13.20 16.85 0.81
C LEU A 113 -13.70 15.49 1.33
N VAL A 114 -14.88 15.44 1.92
CA VAL A 114 -15.50 14.20 2.42
C VAL A 114 -15.75 13.21 1.29
N ILE A 115 -16.22 13.67 0.14
CA ILE A 115 -16.47 12.82 -1.03
C ILE A 115 -15.17 12.22 -1.54
N VAL A 116 -14.08 12.97 -1.57
CA VAL A 116 -12.76 12.48 -1.96
C VAL A 116 -12.30 11.36 -1.03
N PHE A 117 -12.47 11.51 0.27
CA PHE A 117 -12.14 10.46 1.24
C PHE A 117 -13.02 9.23 1.07
N CYS A 118 -14.32 9.40 0.79
CA CYS A 118 -15.21 8.27 0.52
C CYS A 118 -14.81 7.52 -0.76
N ILE A 119 -14.42 8.22 -1.82
CA ILE A 119 -13.92 7.60 -3.06
C ILE A 119 -12.64 6.83 -2.78
N THR A 120 -11.71 7.40 -2.02
CA THR A 120 -10.45 6.73 -1.66
C THR A 120 -10.70 5.48 -0.81
N LEU A 121 -11.63 5.58 0.14
CA LEU A 121 -12.06 4.44 0.95
C LEU A 121 -12.66 3.32 0.08
N ALA A 122 -13.53 3.68 -0.86
CA ALA A 122 -14.12 2.72 -1.80
C ALA A 122 -13.06 2.04 -2.66
N LEU A 123 -12.06 2.79 -3.16
CA LEU A 123 -10.93 2.22 -3.90
C LEU A 123 -10.09 1.26 -3.05
N MET A 124 -9.83 1.60 -1.79
CA MET A 124 -9.11 0.71 -0.87
C MET A 124 -9.88 -0.57 -0.58
N CYS A 125 -11.20 -0.48 -0.38
CA CYS A 125 -12.06 -1.64 -0.24
C CYS A 125 -12.07 -2.50 -1.51
N PHE A 126 -12.10 -1.88 -2.69
CA PHE A 126 -12.03 -2.59 -3.96
C PHE A 126 -10.72 -3.35 -4.10
N VAL A 127 -9.58 -2.74 -3.79
CA VAL A 127 -8.26 -3.40 -3.78
C VAL A 127 -8.25 -4.57 -2.81
N ALA A 128 -8.82 -4.41 -1.60
CA ALA A 128 -8.91 -5.48 -0.61
C ALA A 128 -9.75 -6.67 -1.11
N VAL A 129 -10.85 -6.41 -1.81
CA VAL A 129 -11.70 -7.47 -2.40
C VAL A 129 -10.98 -8.18 -3.54
N VAL A 130 -10.36 -7.42 -4.44
CA VAL A 130 -9.60 -7.99 -5.58
C VAL A 130 -8.42 -8.82 -5.09
N SER A 131 -7.73 -8.38 -4.04
CA SER A 131 -6.62 -9.14 -3.46
C SER A 131 -7.05 -10.49 -2.85
N ARG A 132 -8.31 -10.62 -2.46
CA ARG A 132 -8.89 -11.92 -2.06
C ARG A 132 -9.17 -12.86 -3.21
N ALA A 133 -9.47 -12.32 -4.39
CA ALA A 133 -9.82 -13.10 -5.57
C ALA A 133 -8.60 -13.63 -6.32
N VAL A 134 -7.41 -13.07 -6.03
CA VAL A 134 -6.14 -13.52 -6.61
C VAL A 134 -5.53 -14.56 -5.66
N PRO A 135 -5.46 -15.84 -6.07
CA PRO A 135 -4.87 -16.92 -5.29
C PRO A 135 -3.36 -16.80 -5.14
#